data_60a740bd506528c6da072c13e378b254
#
_entry.id   60a740bd506528c6da072c13e378b254
#
_cell.length_a   1.000
_cell.length_b   1.000
_cell.length_c   1.000
_cell.angle_alpha   90.00
_cell.angle_beta   90.00
_cell.angle_gamma   90.00
#
_symmetry.space_group_name_H-M   'P 1'
#
loop_
_entity.id
_entity.type
_entity.pdbx_description
1 polymer ?
#
loop_
_entity_poly.entity_id
_entity_poly.type
_entity_poly.pdbx_seq_one_letter_code
_entity_poly.pdbx_strand_id
1 'polypeptide(L)'
;MQSKVNWIGVAGGIATLLLIAISLFVPWWRFTVGSPVLAEANFSPVNLNFALFGTALTIPIIWALNMASLLSLAAGGIIMLIYSVMPAKSYSKRLLGFSYNKPLFAVVLFVVELVVLTLSVKAFSGFNFPLMGSATIQLPQSMTQGVNVGVGVSAAFEWPFWFAIVAAGLCVAARLYHRKIAGASVLPPPPPPPPPN
;
A
#
# COMPACT_ATOMS: atom_id res chain seq x y z
N MET A 1 5.11 10.01 35.59
CA MET A 1 4.54 10.60 34.36
C MET A 1 4.03 9.44 33.49
N GLN A 2 2.69 9.30 33.36
CA GLN A 2 2.13 8.29 32.44
C GLN A 2 2.32 8.81 31.01
N SER A 3 3.11 8.09 30.23
CA SER A 3 3.26 8.37 28.80
C SER A 3 1.93 8.02 28.12
N LYS A 4 1.24 9.01 27.56
CA LYS A 4 -0.01 8.78 26.83
C LYS A 4 0.29 8.03 25.54
N VAL A 5 -0.25 6.82 25.41
CA VAL A 5 -0.14 6.01 24.19
C VAL A 5 -0.79 6.72 23.01
N ASN A 6 -0.17 6.67 21.84
CA ASN A 6 -0.77 7.16 20.60
C ASN A 6 -1.64 6.08 19.96
N TRP A 7 -2.91 6.00 20.38
CA TRP A 7 -3.83 4.97 19.87
C TRP A 7 -4.07 5.00 18.37
N ILE A 8 -4.01 6.18 17.74
CA ILE A 8 -4.11 6.29 16.27
C ILE A 8 -2.90 5.61 15.61
N GLY A 9 -1.71 5.80 16.19
CA GLY A 9 -0.51 5.14 15.70
C GLY A 9 -0.52 3.63 15.95
N VAL A 10 -1.08 3.17 17.08
CA VAL A 10 -1.30 1.73 17.32
C VAL A 10 -2.21 1.14 16.25
N ALA A 11 -3.37 1.78 15.99
CA ALA A 11 -4.30 1.35 14.95
C ALA A 11 -3.64 1.32 13.56
N GLY A 12 -2.89 2.37 13.19
CA GLY A 12 -2.17 2.44 11.92
C GLY A 12 -1.10 1.37 11.78
N GLY A 13 -0.33 1.09 12.84
CA GLY A 13 0.68 0.03 12.85
C GLY A 13 0.07 -1.36 12.71
N ILE A 14 -0.98 -1.66 13.48
CA ILE A 14 -1.72 -2.93 13.37
C ILE A 14 -2.33 -3.08 11.97
N ALA A 15 -3.03 -2.05 11.47
CA ALA A 15 -3.63 -2.08 10.14
C ALA A 15 -2.59 -2.35 9.05
N THR A 16 -1.39 -1.75 9.16
CA THR A 16 -0.29 -1.97 8.20
C THR A 16 0.23 -3.41 8.25
N LEU A 17 0.37 -4.01 9.43
CA LEU A 17 0.81 -5.41 9.56
C LEU A 17 -0.27 -6.40 9.11
N LEU A 18 -1.53 -6.15 9.45
CA LEU A 18 -2.67 -6.94 8.96
C LEU A 18 -2.77 -6.87 7.43
N LEU A 19 -2.52 -5.70 6.85
CA LEU A 19 -2.51 -5.53 5.40
C LEU A 19 -1.51 -6.47 4.73
N ILE A 20 -0.31 -6.68 5.30
CA ILE A 20 0.67 -7.65 4.76
C ILE A 20 0.06 -9.05 4.72
N ALA A 21 -0.52 -9.50 5.85
CA ALA A 21 -1.12 -10.83 5.94
C ALA A 21 -2.28 -11.02 4.94
N ILE A 22 -3.15 -10.02 4.83
CA ILE A 22 -4.27 -10.03 3.88
C ILE A 22 -3.77 -10.08 2.44
N SER A 23 -2.74 -9.29 2.12
CA SER A 23 -2.18 -9.17 0.77
C SER A 23 -1.50 -10.45 0.25
N LEU A 24 -1.19 -11.41 1.12
CA LEU A 24 -0.71 -12.74 0.72
C LEU A 24 -1.82 -13.60 0.09
N PHE A 25 -3.09 -13.35 0.46
CA PHE A 25 -4.22 -14.18 0.06
C PHE A 25 -5.19 -13.46 -0.89
N VAL A 26 -5.28 -12.14 -0.78
CA VAL A 26 -6.23 -11.32 -1.55
C VAL A 26 -5.46 -10.28 -2.36
N PRO A 27 -5.66 -10.24 -3.69
CA PRO A 27 -4.98 -9.26 -4.54
C PRO A 27 -5.47 -7.84 -4.25
N TRP A 28 -4.63 -6.85 -4.56
CA TRP A 28 -5.01 -5.44 -4.52
C TRP A 28 -5.67 -5.00 -5.83
N TRP A 29 -5.33 -5.68 -6.91
CA TRP A 29 -5.88 -5.41 -8.22
C TRP A 29 -6.06 -6.72 -8.97
N ARG A 30 -7.19 -6.83 -9.66
CA ARG A 30 -7.59 -8.00 -10.43
C ARG A 30 -7.89 -7.61 -11.85
N PHE A 31 -7.39 -8.38 -12.78
CA PHE A 31 -7.69 -8.26 -14.21
C PHE A 31 -8.26 -9.57 -14.71
N THR A 32 -9.37 -9.50 -15.43
CA THR A 32 -10.05 -10.67 -15.99
C THR A 32 -10.28 -10.51 -17.47
N VAL A 33 -10.22 -11.63 -18.20
CA VAL A 33 -10.42 -11.71 -19.64
C VAL A 33 -11.53 -12.69 -19.93
N GLY A 34 -12.54 -12.24 -20.69
CA GLY A 34 -13.65 -13.07 -21.15
C GLY A 34 -14.82 -13.14 -20.18
N SER A 35 -15.96 -13.62 -20.71
CA SER A 35 -17.15 -13.97 -19.94
C SER A 35 -17.73 -15.25 -20.59
N PRO A 36 -17.58 -16.45 -19.97
CA PRO A 36 -16.95 -16.70 -18.64
C PRO A 36 -15.45 -16.34 -18.63
N VAL A 37 -14.89 -16.19 -17.41
CA VAL A 37 -13.48 -15.80 -17.23
C VAL A 37 -12.56 -16.85 -17.85
N LEU A 38 -11.84 -16.45 -18.89
CA LEU A 38 -10.87 -17.31 -19.62
C LEU A 38 -9.46 -17.18 -19.03
N ALA A 39 -9.12 -16.00 -18.53
CA ALA A 39 -7.85 -15.72 -17.88
C ALA A 39 -8.02 -14.67 -16.78
N GLU A 40 -7.19 -14.77 -15.75
CA GLU A 40 -7.19 -13.87 -14.61
C GLU A 40 -5.75 -13.53 -14.23
N ALA A 41 -5.49 -12.27 -13.93
CA ALA A 41 -4.23 -11.81 -13.38
C ALA A 41 -4.50 -11.07 -12.06
N ASN A 42 -3.82 -11.52 -11.01
CA ASN A 42 -3.97 -11.00 -9.66
C ASN A 42 -2.67 -10.33 -9.23
N PHE A 43 -2.77 -9.07 -8.81
CA PHE A 43 -1.63 -8.26 -8.41
C PHE A 43 -1.74 -7.81 -6.96
N SER A 44 -0.64 -8.00 -6.21
CA SER A 44 -0.48 -7.51 -4.85
C SER A 44 0.97 -7.09 -4.64
N PRO A 45 1.24 -6.00 -3.92
CA PRO A 45 2.62 -5.54 -3.66
C PRO A 45 3.42 -6.47 -2.75
N VAL A 46 2.78 -7.51 -2.22
CA VAL A 46 3.40 -8.48 -1.30
C VAL A 46 3.49 -9.86 -1.93
N ASN A 47 2.67 -10.13 -2.95
CA ASN A 47 2.70 -11.40 -3.65
C ASN A 47 3.70 -11.33 -4.80
N LEU A 48 4.76 -12.11 -4.68
CA LEU A 48 5.85 -12.18 -5.65
C LEU A 48 5.50 -13.00 -6.91
N ASN A 49 4.33 -13.64 -6.92
CA ASN A 49 3.90 -14.53 -7.99
C ASN A 49 2.91 -13.80 -8.89
N PHE A 50 3.38 -13.39 -10.05
CA PHE A 50 2.54 -12.96 -11.16
C PHE A 50 2.16 -14.20 -11.97
N ALA A 51 0.92 -14.62 -11.92
CA ALA A 51 0.42 -15.74 -12.74
C ALA A 51 -0.32 -15.18 -13.96
N LEU A 52 0.21 -15.44 -15.16
CA LEU A 52 -0.48 -15.22 -16.41
C LEU A 52 -0.77 -16.57 -17.05
N PHE A 53 -2.03 -16.87 -17.34
CA PHE A 53 -2.45 -18.15 -17.95
C PHE A 53 -1.98 -19.40 -17.17
N GLY A 54 -1.97 -19.33 -15.83
CA GLY A 54 -1.56 -20.45 -14.98
C GLY A 54 -0.04 -20.69 -14.87
N THR A 55 0.78 -19.91 -15.57
CA THR A 55 2.25 -19.94 -15.43
C THR A 55 2.73 -18.77 -14.59
N ALA A 56 3.53 -19.06 -13.56
CA ALA A 56 4.17 -18.02 -12.77
C ALA A 56 5.27 -17.34 -13.59
N LEU A 57 5.13 -16.03 -13.81
CA LEU A 57 6.13 -15.20 -14.49
C LEU A 57 6.83 -14.34 -13.44
N THR A 58 8.14 -14.46 -13.32
CA THR A 58 8.94 -13.59 -12.48
C THR A 58 9.59 -12.51 -13.33
N ILE A 59 9.11 -11.28 -13.21
CA ILE A 59 9.72 -10.11 -13.83
C ILE A 59 10.62 -9.46 -12.78
N PRO A 60 11.97 -9.43 -12.95
CA PRO A 60 12.89 -9.00 -11.90
C PRO A 60 12.60 -7.61 -11.33
N ILE A 61 12.17 -6.66 -12.17
CA ILE A 61 11.85 -5.30 -11.71
C ILE A 61 10.59 -5.28 -10.83
N ILE A 62 9.55 -6.04 -11.20
CA ILE A 62 8.33 -6.15 -10.40
C ILE A 62 8.64 -6.85 -9.08
N TRP A 63 9.45 -7.90 -9.11
CA TRP A 63 9.90 -8.57 -7.90
C TRP A 63 10.63 -7.62 -6.95
N ALA A 64 11.56 -6.78 -7.45
CA ALA A 64 12.30 -5.82 -6.65
C ALA A 64 11.38 -4.75 -6.03
N LEU A 65 10.40 -4.24 -6.78
CA LEU A 65 9.42 -3.27 -6.30
C LEU A 65 8.49 -3.87 -5.24
N ASN A 66 8.02 -5.10 -5.44
CA ASN A 66 7.24 -5.83 -4.45
C ASN A 66 8.02 -6.05 -3.15
N MET A 67 9.31 -6.44 -3.27
CA MET A 67 10.16 -6.61 -2.09
C MET A 67 10.36 -5.28 -1.34
N ALA A 68 10.56 -4.18 -2.06
CA ALA A 68 10.66 -2.84 -1.46
C ALA A 68 9.35 -2.43 -0.77
N SER A 69 8.20 -2.75 -1.36
CA SER A 69 6.88 -2.50 -0.78
C SER A 69 6.66 -3.33 0.49
N LEU A 70 6.96 -4.63 0.46
CA LEU A 70 6.86 -5.52 1.61
C LEU A 70 7.73 -5.03 2.78
N LEU A 71 9.00 -4.74 2.50
CA LEU A 71 9.93 -4.23 3.52
C LEU A 71 9.48 -2.88 4.08
N SER A 72 8.94 -2.01 3.22
CA SER A 72 8.37 -0.72 3.65
C SER A 72 7.17 -0.90 4.58
N LEU A 73 6.23 -1.78 4.23
CA LEU A 73 5.06 -2.07 5.06
C LEU A 73 5.47 -2.69 6.39
N ALA A 74 6.36 -3.68 6.39
CA ALA A 74 6.82 -4.35 7.60
C ALA A 74 7.57 -3.37 8.53
N ALA A 75 8.56 -2.66 8.01
CA ALA A 75 9.30 -1.67 8.78
C ALA A 75 8.38 -0.53 9.27
N GLY A 76 7.49 -0.03 8.40
CA GLY A 76 6.52 1.00 8.74
C GLY A 76 5.60 0.59 9.87
N GLY A 77 4.99 -0.58 9.78
CA GLY A 77 4.07 -1.13 10.78
C GLY A 77 4.75 -1.37 12.14
N ILE A 78 5.88 -2.06 12.14
CA ILE A 78 6.63 -2.37 13.37
C ILE A 78 7.10 -1.09 14.06
N ILE A 79 7.75 -0.19 13.33
CA ILE A 79 8.30 1.05 13.90
C ILE A 79 7.16 1.97 14.37
N MET A 80 6.02 1.99 13.67
CA MET A 80 4.85 2.75 14.09
C MET A 80 4.30 2.22 15.43
N LEU A 81 4.25 0.91 15.64
CA LEU A 81 3.83 0.31 16.92
C LEU A 81 4.80 0.67 18.04
N ILE A 82 6.12 0.53 17.82
CA ILE A 82 7.14 0.88 18.82
C ILE A 82 7.00 2.36 19.23
N TYR A 83 6.89 3.25 18.23
CA TYR A 83 6.66 4.67 18.48
C TYR A 83 5.40 4.91 19.31
N SER A 84 4.29 4.25 18.96
CA SER A 84 2.96 4.51 19.52
C SER A 84 2.86 4.17 21.01
N VAL A 85 3.63 3.18 21.45
CA VAL A 85 3.71 2.78 22.87
C VAL A 85 4.63 3.71 23.67
N MET A 86 5.62 4.33 23.04
CA MET A 86 6.62 5.17 23.72
C MET A 86 6.74 6.57 23.08
N PRO A 87 5.65 7.35 22.95
CA PRO A 87 5.67 8.61 22.19
C PRO A 87 6.48 9.73 22.87
N ALA A 88 6.72 9.65 24.16
CA ALA A 88 7.43 10.66 24.94
C ALA A 88 8.97 10.48 24.98
N LYS A 89 9.51 9.40 24.39
CA LYS A 89 10.96 9.17 24.36
C LYS A 89 11.66 10.10 23.36
N SER A 90 12.91 10.46 23.61
CA SER A 90 13.70 11.40 22.78
C SER A 90 13.84 10.94 21.32
N TYR A 91 13.88 9.63 21.08
CA TYR A 91 13.98 9.04 19.73
C TYR A 91 12.64 8.88 19.01
N SER A 92 11.50 9.05 19.70
CA SER A 92 10.16 8.79 19.17
C SER A 92 9.83 9.64 17.95
N LYS A 93 10.27 10.90 17.92
CA LYS A 93 10.08 11.78 16.77
C LYS A 93 10.79 11.24 15.51
N ARG A 94 11.98 10.63 15.66
CA ARG A 94 12.71 10.01 14.55
C ARG A 94 12.00 8.76 14.05
N LEU A 95 11.55 7.89 14.97
CA LEU A 95 10.77 6.69 14.62
C LEU A 95 9.51 7.04 13.87
N LEU A 96 8.74 8.01 14.37
CA LEU A 96 7.55 8.53 13.70
C LEU A 96 7.88 9.10 12.33
N GLY A 97 8.94 9.91 12.23
CA GLY A 97 9.40 10.50 10.97
C GLY A 97 9.77 9.47 9.91
N PHE A 98 10.28 8.31 10.33
CA PHE A 98 10.62 7.21 9.43
C PHE A 98 9.39 6.36 9.04
N SER A 99 8.49 6.06 10.00
CA SER A 99 7.44 5.06 9.80
C SER A 99 6.17 5.58 9.12
N TYR A 100 5.77 6.85 9.36
CA TYR A 100 4.44 7.35 8.98
C TYR A 100 4.15 7.33 7.47
N ASN A 101 5.18 7.49 6.64
CA ASN A 101 5.04 7.54 5.18
C ASN A 101 5.27 6.19 4.49
N LYS A 102 5.70 5.16 5.22
CA LYS A 102 6.03 3.87 4.63
C LYS A 102 4.85 3.13 4.01
N PRO A 103 3.66 3.07 4.65
CA PRO A 103 2.48 2.50 4.01
C PRO A 103 2.04 3.30 2.77
N LEU A 104 2.13 4.63 2.82
CA LEU A 104 1.82 5.48 1.66
C LEU A 104 2.79 5.20 0.50
N PHE A 105 4.08 5.05 0.81
CA PHE A 105 5.09 4.72 -0.19
C PHE A 105 4.81 3.38 -0.87
N ALA A 106 4.38 2.36 -0.13
CA ALA A 106 3.99 1.07 -0.70
C ALA A 106 2.78 1.20 -1.64
N VAL A 107 1.76 2.00 -1.29
CA VAL A 107 0.62 2.28 -2.17
C VAL A 107 1.06 2.98 -3.45
N VAL A 108 1.94 3.99 -3.35
CA VAL A 108 2.47 4.70 -4.52
C VAL A 108 3.28 3.78 -5.42
N LEU A 109 4.17 2.96 -4.84
CA LEU A 109 4.94 1.98 -5.62
C LEU A 109 4.02 1.02 -6.38
N PHE A 110 3.00 0.50 -5.72
CA PHE A 110 2.03 -0.40 -6.35
C PHE A 110 1.31 0.25 -7.54
N VAL A 111 0.88 1.50 -7.40
CA VAL A 111 0.25 2.23 -8.53
C VAL A 111 1.26 2.44 -9.66
N VAL A 112 2.52 2.77 -9.34
CA VAL A 112 3.59 2.90 -10.34
C VAL A 112 3.83 1.57 -11.07
N GLU A 113 3.85 0.44 -10.36
CA GLU A 113 3.96 -0.88 -10.95
C GLU A 113 2.85 -1.17 -11.96
N LEU A 114 1.59 -0.88 -11.59
CA LEU A 114 0.45 -1.08 -12.49
C LEU A 114 0.54 -0.18 -13.73
N VAL A 115 0.97 1.06 -13.57
CA VAL A 115 1.17 1.97 -14.72
C VAL A 115 2.29 1.45 -15.63
N VAL A 116 3.43 1.05 -15.06
CA VAL A 116 4.54 0.48 -15.85
C VAL A 116 4.09 -0.78 -16.57
N LEU A 117 3.35 -1.66 -15.90
CA LEU A 117 2.81 -2.88 -16.50
C LEU A 117 1.91 -2.57 -17.69
N THR A 118 0.92 -1.69 -17.51
CA THR A 118 -0.05 -1.36 -18.58
C THR A 118 0.63 -0.69 -19.77
N LEU A 119 1.60 0.21 -19.52
CA LEU A 119 2.39 0.85 -20.59
C LEU A 119 3.27 -0.16 -21.31
N SER A 120 3.89 -1.09 -20.59
CA SER A 120 4.71 -2.16 -21.18
C SER A 120 3.87 -3.07 -22.06
N VAL A 121 2.72 -3.52 -21.58
CA VAL A 121 1.82 -4.37 -22.37
C VAL A 121 1.36 -3.62 -23.62
N LYS A 122 0.98 -2.35 -23.51
CA LYS A 122 0.61 -1.52 -24.66
C LYS A 122 1.75 -1.43 -25.70
N ALA A 123 2.99 -1.21 -25.22
CA ALA A 123 4.16 -1.07 -26.10
C ALA A 123 4.50 -2.37 -26.85
N PHE A 124 4.36 -3.52 -26.18
CA PHE A 124 4.74 -4.82 -26.76
C PHE A 124 3.63 -5.49 -27.57
N SER A 125 2.37 -5.35 -27.15
CA SER A 125 1.23 -6.03 -27.76
C SER A 125 0.30 -5.11 -28.56
N GLY A 126 0.42 -3.81 -28.42
CA GLY A 126 -0.51 -2.82 -28.98
C GLY A 126 -1.87 -2.75 -28.26
N PHE A 127 -2.12 -3.62 -27.27
CA PHE A 127 -3.39 -3.65 -26.53
C PHE A 127 -3.44 -2.59 -25.44
N ASN A 128 -4.56 -1.90 -25.35
CA ASN A 128 -4.85 -0.99 -24.24
C ASN A 128 -5.61 -1.75 -23.14
N PHE A 129 -4.91 -2.08 -22.05
CA PHE A 129 -5.57 -2.65 -20.88
C PHE A 129 -6.08 -1.52 -19.97
N PRO A 130 -7.35 -1.59 -19.52
CA PRO A 130 -7.85 -0.63 -18.55
C PRO A 130 -7.18 -0.86 -17.19
N LEU A 131 -6.83 0.22 -16.48
CA LEU A 131 -6.44 0.14 -15.07
C LEU A 131 -7.64 -0.08 -14.16
N MET A 132 -8.81 0.39 -14.60
CA MET A 132 -10.07 0.27 -13.90
C MET A 132 -11.23 0.30 -14.89
N GLY A 133 -12.24 -0.53 -14.66
CA GLY A 133 -13.42 -0.65 -15.53
C GLY A 133 -13.31 -1.77 -16.54
N SER A 134 -14.11 -1.73 -17.60
CA SER A 134 -14.16 -2.75 -18.64
C SER A 134 -13.86 -2.15 -20.00
N ALA A 135 -13.26 -2.96 -20.86
CA ALA A 135 -12.97 -2.63 -22.26
C ALA A 135 -13.16 -3.88 -23.13
N THR A 136 -13.29 -3.69 -24.44
CA THR A 136 -13.28 -4.78 -25.41
C THR A 136 -11.98 -4.68 -26.23
N ILE A 137 -11.19 -5.75 -26.20
CA ILE A 137 -9.96 -5.86 -26.99
C ILE A 137 -10.28 -6.63 -28.25
N GLN A 138 -9.95 -6.06 -29.42
CA GLN A 138 -10.04 -6.76 -30.69
C GLN A 138 -8.81 -7.64 -30.86
N LEU A 139 -9.02 -8.93 -31.05
CA LEU A 139 -7.92 -9.85 -31.36
C LEU A 139 -7.39 -9.61 -32.76
N PRO A 140 -6.06 -9.75 -32.99
CA PRO A 140 -5.49 -9.64 -34.33
C PRO A 140 -6.12 -10.66 -35.27
N GLN A 141 -6.46 -10.24 -36.48
CA GLN A 141 -7.06 -11.12 -37.51
C GLN A 141 -6.17 -12.33 -37.87
N SER A 142 -4.86 -12.20 -37.67
CA SER A 142 -3.91 -13.31 -37.79
C SER A 142 -4.15 -14.46 -36.83
N MET A 143 -4.72 -14.18 -35.66
CA MET A 143 -5.05 -15.19 -34.64
C MET A 143 -6.47 -15.75 -34.80
N THR A 144 -7.33 -15.04 -35.49
CA THR A 144 -8.76 -15.36 -35.60
C THR A 144 -9.19 -15.79 -37.01
N GLN A 145 -8.19 -16.16 -37.86
CA GLN A 145 -8.44 -16.58 -39.26
C GLN A 145 -9.28 -15.59 -40.07
N GLY A 146 -9.06 -14.28 -39.83
CA GLY A 146 -9.76 -13.20 -40.54
C GLY A 146 -11.10 -12.80 -39.93
N VAL A 147 -11.55 -13.43 -38.85
CA VAL A 147 -12.78 -13.04 -38.13
C VAL A 147 -12.48 -11.96 -37.09
N ASN A 148 -13.30 -10.92 -37.05
CA ASN A 148 -13.20 -9.90 -35.97
C ASN A 148 -13.77 -10.48 -34.68
N VAL A 149 -12.90 -10.84 -33.74
CA VAL A 149 -13.29 -11.34 -32.43
C VAL A 149 -12.94 -10.31 -31.37
N GLY A 150 -13.95 -9.79 -30.68
CA GLY A 150 -13.80 -8.92 -29.52
C GLY A 150 -13.86 -9.72 -28.24
N VAL A 151 -12.88 -9.54 -27.37
CA VAL A 151 -12.83 -10.16 -26.04
C VAL A 151 -13.01 -9.08 -24.99
N GLY A 152 -14.01 -9.25 -24.13
CA GLY A 152 -14.24 -8.37 -22.98
C GLY A 152 -13.13 -8.55 -21.95
N VAL A 153 -12.61 -7.44 -21.45
CA VAL A 153 -11.64 -7.44 -20.34
C VAL A 153 -12.16 -6.50 -19.26
N SER A 154 -11.89 -6.83 -18.02
CA SER A 154 -12.22 -5.95 -16.90
C SER A 154 -11.08 -5.92 -15.88
N ALA A 155 -10.93 -4.76 -15.24
CA ALA A 155 -9.95 -4.51 -14.20
C ALA A 155 -10.58 -3.77 -13.03
N ALA A 156 -10.24 -4.16 -11.81
CA ALA A 156 -10.74 -3.50 -10.61
C ALA A 156 -9.71 -3.51 -9.50
N PHE A 157 -9.73 -2.45 -8.70
CA PHE A 157 -9.05 -2.45 -7.40
C PHE A 157 -9.93 -3.17 -6.39
N GLU A 158 -9.34 -4.18 -5.75
CA GLU A 158 -9.99 -4.98 -4.71
C GLU A 158 -9.91 -4.27 -3.35
N TRP A 159 -10.72 -4.71 -2.40
CA TRP A 159 -10.83 -4.06 -1.09
C TRP A 159 -9.50 -3.90 -0.31
N PRO A 160 -8.46 -4.77 -0.43
CA PRO A 160 -7.20 -4.55 0.28
C PRO A 160 -6.45 -3.28 -0.16
N PHE A 161 -6.61 -2.86 -1.43
CA PHE A 161 -6.06 -1.59 -1.89
C PHE A 161 -6.66 -0.40 -1.14
N TRP A 162 -7.99 -0.38 -0.97
CA TRP A 162 -8.67 0.66 -0.21
C TRP A 162 -8.31 0.62 1.27
N PHE A 163 -8.16 -0.58 1.83
CA PHE A 163 -7.67 -0.76 3.19
C PHE A 163 -6.23 -0.23 3.37
N ALA A 164 -5.37 -0.38 2.36
CA ALA A 164 -4.02 0.19 2.37
C ALA A 164 -4.03 1.72 2.44
N ILE A 165 -4.96 2.38 1.73
CA ILE A 165 -5.14 3.83 1.80
C ILE A 165 -5.58 4.25 3.20
N VAL A 166 -6.50 3.51 3.82
CA VAL A 166 -6.94 3.77 5.21
C VAL A 166 -5.78 3.59 6.19
N ALA A 167 -4.99 2.50 6.07
CA ALA A 167 -3.83 2.26 6.93
C ALA A 167 -2.78 3.37 6.79
N ALA A 168 -2.50 3.83 5.56
CA ALA A 168 -1.61 4.95 5.31
C ALA A 168 -2.16 6.25 5.92
N GLY A 169 -3.45 6.51 5.79
CA GLY A 169 -4.14 7.66 6.41
C GLY A 169 -4.02 7.67 7.93
N LEU A 170 -4.19 6.51 8.59
CA LEU A 170 -4.01 6.37 10.04
C LEU A 170 -2.57 6.68 10.47
N CYS A 171 -1.57 6.22 9.73
CA CYS A 171 -0.17 6.51 10.01
C CYS A 171 0.15 8.01 9.87
N VAL A 172 -0.40 8.68 8.86
CA VAL A 172 -0.27 10.13 8.68
C VAL A 172 -1.00 10.88 9.81
N ALA A 173 -2.22 10.46 10.14
CA ALA A 173 -3.00 11.03 11.26
C ALA A 173 -2.27 10.89 12.60
N ALA A 174 -1.60 9.76 12.85
CA ALA A 174 -0.78 9.54 14.05
C ALA A 174 0.34 10.57 14.17
N ARG A 175 0.95 10.98 13.04
CA ARG A 175 1.97 12.03 13.00
C ARG A 175 1.39 13.41 13.34
N LEU A 176 0.22 13.73 12.80
CA LEU A 176 -0.44 15.00 13.11
C LEU A 176 -0.85 15.07 14.59
N TYR A 177 -1.33 13.96 15.12
CA TYR A 177 -1.75 13.85 16.52
C TYR A 177 -0.58 13.87 17.51
N HIS A 178 0.63 13.45 17.09
CA HIS A 178 1.84 13.49 17.94
C HIS A 178 2.10 14.87 18.52
N ARG A 179 1.88 15.95 17.76
CA ARG A 179 2.07 17.32 18.23
C ARG A 179 1.19 17.66 19.45
N LYS A 180 -0.03 17.12 19.50
CA LYS A 180 -0.96 17.31 20.63
C LYS A 180 -0.51 16.54 21.88
N ILE A 181 0.06 15.32 21.70
CA ILE A 181 0.54 14.50 22.81
C ILE A 181 1.85 15.05 23.39
N ALA A 182 2.80 15.42 22.53
CA ALA A 182 4.11 15.92 22.94
C ALA A 182 4.03 17.33 23.54
N GLY A 183 3.15 18.20 23.03
CA GLY A 183 2.96 19.55 23.55
C GLY A 183 2.31 19.60 24.94
N ALA A 184 1.50 18.60 25.30
CA ALA A 184 0.88 18.50 26.60
C ALA A 184 1.84 18.09 27.73
N SER A 185 3.06 17.68 27.41
CA SER A 185 4.08 17.25 28.38
C SER A 185 4.98 18.39 28.86
N VAL A 186 4.90 19.56 28.26
CA VAL A 186 5.66 20.75 28.68
C VAL A 186 4.73 21.59 29.55
N LEU A 187 4.55 21.18 30.80
CA LEU A 187 4.01 22.09 31.83
C LEU A 187 5.02 23.22 32.02
N PRO A 188 4.57 24.49 32.07
CA PRO A 188 5.47 25.58 32.40
C PRO A 188 6.11 25.31 33.78
N PRO A 189 7.38 25.70 33.97
CA PRO A 189 8.02 25.53 35.27
C PRO A 189 7.17 26.21 36.35
N PRO A 190 7.09 25.62 37.56
CA PRO A 190 6.37 26.26 38.66
C PRO A 190 6.90 27.68 38.88
N PRO A 191 6.02 28.63 39.23
CA PRO A 191 6.44 30.00 39.52
C PRO A 191 7.51 30.00 40.61
N PRO A 192 8.49 30.91 40.57
CA PRO A 192 9.52 31.00 41.61
C PRO A 192 8.86 31.23 42.98
N PRO A 193 9.42 30.67 44.06
CA PRO A 193 8.90 30.89 45.39
C PRO A 193 8.88 32.39 45.71
N PRO A 194 7.87 32.88 46.47
CA PRO A 194 7.83 34.29 46.87
C PRO A 194 9.11 34.64 47.65
N PRO A 195 9.60 35.89 47.53
CA PRO A 195 10.77 36.33 48.26
C PRO A 195 10.54 36.18 49.79
N PRO A 196 11.56 35.82 50.58
CA PRO A 196 11.41 35.74 52.03
C PRO A 196 11.10 37.15 52.60
N ASN A 197 10.11 37.19 53.47
CA ASN A 197 9.75 38.42 54.21
C ASN A 197 10.84 38.82 55.19
#